data_83f0ceaf9e21678e1e2f952b4df6c052
#
_entry.id   83f0ceaf9e21678e1e2f952b4df6c052
#
_cell.length_a   1.000
_cell.length_b   1.000
_cell.length_c   1.000
_cell.angle_alpha   90.00
_cell.angle_beta   90.00
_cell.angle_gamma   90.00
#
_symmetry.space_group_name_H-M   'P 1'
#
loop_
_entity.id
_entity.type
_entity.pdbx_description
1 polymer ?
#
loop_
_entity_poly.entity_id
_entity_poly.type
_entity_poly.pdbx_seq_one_letter_code
_entity_poly.pdbx_strand_id
1 'polypeptide(L)'
;PDDEVASRNLLSEWIEILERDRNHPSIITWAPLTVPLSNVTSGTFARLVFDLQKLTKAIDPSRPFNDLTGSGFHFLTDIWSISTYEPDATRFALSLKPDKNQAAYANQPFIIGEFGGIVWETSRTKEDTWGHGGTFTNEDALFERIEKLINAIQSSGIISGFCYTQFSDIEQEKNGIYTYDRQPKFDMERIRSIFKKIPSKPIKK
;
A
#
# COMPACT_ATOMS: atom_id res chain seq x y z
N PRO A 1 -0.27 -12.58 -15.73
CA PRO A 1 0.57 -13.40 -16.59
C PRO A 1 -0.34 -14.16 -17.56
N ASP A 2 0.14 -14.31 -18.82
CA ASP A 2 -0.56 -15.10 -19.82
C ASP A 2 -0.25 -16.62 -19.67
N ASP A 3 0.24 -16.99 -18.48
CA ASP A 3 0.58 -18.37 -18.12
C ASP A 3 -0.57 -18.99 -17.31
N GLU A 4 -1.27 -19.93 -17.92
CA GLU A 4 -2.38 -20.65 -17.29
C GLU A 4 -1.94 -21.51 -16.09
N VAL A 5 -0.71 -22.02 -16.10
CA VAL A 5 -0.18 -22.82 -14.98
C VAL A 5 0.05 -21.94 -13.78
N ALA A 6 0.71 -20.79 -13.97
CA ALA A 6 0.92 -19.81 -12.92
C ALA A 6 -0.40 -19.27 -12.35
N SER A 7 -1.39 -19.01 -13.22
CA SER A 7 -2.72 -18.56 -12.78
C SER A 7 -3.44 -19.60 -11.93
N ARG A 8 -3.39 -20.87 -12.33
CA ARG A 8 -3.99 -21.98 -11.55
C ARG A 8 -3.31 -22.17 -10.20
N ASN A 9 -1.99 -22.11 -10.16
CA ASN A 9 -1.24 -22.21 -8.91
C ASN A 9 -1.59 -21.07 -7.96
N LEU A 10 -1.63 -19.84 -8.45
CA LEU A 10 -2.03 -18.68 -7.65
C LEU A 10 -3.46 -18.83 -7.09
N LEU A 11 -4.41 -19.28 -7.89
CA LEU A 11 -5.79 -19.49 -7.43
C LEU A 11 -5.86 -20.56 -6.34
N SER A 12 -5.12 -21.68 -6.49
CA SER A 12 -5.06 -22.73 -5.49
C SER A 12 -4.45 -22.25 -4.18
N GLU A 13 -3.29 -21.61 -4.25
CA GLU A 13 -2.62 -21.04 -3.06
C GLU A 13 -3.46 -19.96 -2.38
N TRP A 14 -4.17 -19.15 -3.17
CA TRP A 14 -5.06 -18.12 -2.64
C TRP A 14 -6.23 -18.70 -1.84
N ILE A 15 -6.81 -19.80 -2.29
CA ILE A 15 -7.84 -20.54 -1.54
C ILE A 15 -7.28 -21.00 -0.18
N GLU A 16 -6.11 -21.62 -0.18
CA GLU A 16 -5.45 -22.10 1.04
C GLU A 16 -5.17 -20.96 2.04
N ILE A 17 -4.72 -19.81 1.55
CA ILE A 17 -4.51 -18.60 2.35
C ILE A 17 -5.83 -18.12 2.98
N LEU A 18 -6.88 -18.01 2.18
CA LEU A 18 -8.20 -17.57 2.66
C LEU A 18 -8.75 -18.52 3.73
N GLU A 19 -8.72 -19.83 3.49
CA GLU A 19 -9.21 -20.82 4.42
C GLU A 19 -8.43 -20.84 5.74
N ARG A 20 -7.11 -20.71 5.68
CA ARG A 20 -6.25 -20.64 6.85
C ARG A 20 -6.50 -19.37 7.67
N ASP A 21 -6.58 -18.21 7.00
CA ASP A 21 -6.43 -16.91 7.66
C ASP A 21 -7.76 -16.17 7.89
N ARG A 22 -8.88 -16.58 7.29
CA ARG A 22 -10.18 -15.89 7.42
C ARG A 22 -10.68 -15.68 8.86
N ASN A 23 -10.19 -16.46 9.81
CA ASN A 23 -10.58 -16.32 11.23
C ASN A 23 -9.68 -15.33 12.01
N HIS A 24 -8.69 -14.70 11.36
CA HIS A 24 -7.84 -13.70 12.02
C HIS A 24 -8.53 -12.33 12.05
N PRO A 25 -8.87 -11.80 13.24
CA PRO A 25 -9.61 -10.53 13.34
C PRO A 25 -8.78 -9.30 12.93
N SER A 26 -7.46 -9.43 12.83
CA SER A 26 -6.56 -8.37 12.37
C SER A 26 -6.59 -8.15 10.85
N ILE A 27 -7.10 -9.12 10.09
CA ILE A 27 -7.28 -8.97 8.64
C ILE A 27 -8.53 -8.16 8.39
N ILE A 28 -8.39 -7.00 7.75
CA ILE A 28 -9.49 -6.09 7.45
C ILE A 28 -9.90 -6.08 5.98
N THR A 29 -9.03 -6.55 5.09
CA THR A 29 -9.27 -6.63 3.64
C THR A 29 -8.39 -7.70 3.02
N TRP A 30 -8.81 -8.21 1.87
CA TRP A 30 -8.07 -9.17 1.04
C TRP A 30 -7.51 -8.48 -0.19
N ALA A 31 -6.20 -8.61 -0.43
CA ALA A 31 -5.51 -8.00 -1.57
C ALA A 31 -4.57 -9.04 -2.21
N PRO A 32 -5.02 -9.82 -3.21
CA PRO A 32 -4.23 -10.91 -3.77
C PRO A 32 -3.06 -10.47 -4.65
N LEU A 33 -3.14 -9.27 -5.21
CA LEU A 33 -2.19 -8.83 -6.23
C LEU A 33 -1.62 -7.45 -5.94
N THR A 34 -0.32 -7.31 -6.18
CA THR A 34 0.38 -6.03 -6.31
C THR A 34 1.05 -6.02 -7.68
N VAL A 35 0.63 -5.13 -8.58
CA VAL A 35 1.08 -5.18 -9.99
C VAL A 35 1.48 -3.80 -10.49
N PRO A 36 2.66 -3.68 -11.15
CA PRO A 36 2.97 -2.49 -11.92
C PRO A 36 2.06 -2.35 -13.15
N LEU A 37 1.66 -1.11 -13.47
CA LEU A 37 0.72 -0.74 -14.55
C LEU A 37 1.01 -1.37 -15.92
N SER A 38 2.27 -1.72 -16.21
CA SER A 38 2.69 -2.25 -17.51
C SER A 38 2.08 -3.62 -17.88
N ASN A 39 1.51 -4.35 -16.92
CA ASN A 39 1.05 -5.73 -17.12
C ASN A 39 -0.48 -5.89 -17.06
N VAL A 40 -1.24 -4.82 -16.99
CA VAL A 40 -2.67 -4.82 -16.60
C VAL A 40 -3.63 -4.92 -17.78
N THR A 41 -3.17 -4.95 -19.03
CA THR A 41 -4.01 -4.74 -20.21
C THR A 41 -4.53 -6.01 -20.90
N SER A 42 -4.16 -7.23 -20.46
CA SER A 42 -4.62 -8.46 -21.11
C SER A 42 -5.99 -8.92 -20.57
N GLY A 43 -6.83 -9.44 -21.45
CA GLY A 43 -8.13 -10.05 -21.09
C GLY A 43 -7.96 -11.26 -20.14
N THR A 44 -6.87 -11.99 -20.26
CA THR A 44 -6.51 -13.12 -19.39
C THR A 44 -6.27 -12.65 -17.96
N PHE A 45 -5.56 -11.52 -17.81
CA PHE A 45 -5.31 -10.93 -16.49
C PHE A 45 -6.61 -10.43 -15.82
N ALA A 46 -7.47 -9.77 -16.59
CA ALA A 46 -8.78 -9.34 -16.10
C ALA A 46 -9.60 -10.53 -15.59
N ARG A 47 -9.60 -11.65 -16.33
CA ARG A 47 -10.28 -12.89 -15.91
C ARG A 47 -9.72 -13.44 -14.60
N LEU A 48 -8.39 -13.47 -14.43
CA LEU A 48 -7.75 -13.89 -13.19
C LEU A 48 -8.22 -13.03 -12.00
N VAL A 49 -8.29 -11.71 -12.18
CA VAL A 49 -8.79 -10.80 -11.12
C VAL A 49 -10.24 -11.12 -10.76
N PHE A 50 -11.11 -11.36 -11.75
CA PHE A 50 -12.51 -11.77 -11.50
C PHE A 50 -12.60 -13.09 -10.76
N ASP A 51 -11.78 -14.08 -11.12
CA ASP A 51 -11.78 -15.40 -10.48
C ASP A 51 -11.29 -15.28 -9.02
N LEU A 52 -10.23 -14.52 -8.76
CA LEU A 52 -9.75 -14.20 -7.40
C LEU A 52 -10.83 -13.54 -6.54
N GLN A 53 -11.56 -12.56 -7.10
CA GLN A 53 -12.63 -11.88 -6.40
C GLN A 53 -13.78 -12.84 -6.05
N LYS A 54 -14.23 -13.66 -6.99
CA LYS A 54 -15.29 -14.64 -6.76
C LYS A 54 -14.91 -15.66 -5.69
N LEU A 55 -13.69 -16.20 -5.75
CA LEU A 55 -13.18 -17.13 -4.75
C LEU A 55 -13.10 -16.49 -3.37
N THR A 56 -12.56 -15.26 -3.31
CA THR A 56 -12.48 -14.52 -2.04
C THR A 56 -13.86 -14.34 -1.43
N LYS A 57 -14.83 -13.87 -2.21
CA LYS A 57 -16.20 -13.63 -1.72
C LYS A 57 -16.97 -14.90 -1.41
N ALA A 58 -16.65 -16.01 -2.04
CA ALA A 58 -17.24 -17.32 -1.73
C ALA A 58 -16.75 -17.88 -0.38
N ILE A 59 -15.48 -17.67 -0.05
CA ILE A 59 -14.84 -18.17 1.18
C ILE A 59 -15.01 -17.20 2.34
N ASP A 60 -14.83 -15.90 2.08
CA ASP A 60 -14.99 -14.82 3.06
C ASP A 60 -15.77 -13.63 2.48
N PRO A 61 -17.10 -13.65 2.54
CA PRO A 61 -17.93 -12.53 2.09
C PRO A 61 -17.89 -11.32 3.04
N SER A 62 -17.35 -11.47 4.24
CA SER A 62 -17.42 -10.46 5.30
C SER A 62 -16.43 -9.32 5.11
N ARG A 63 -15.32 -9.55 4.40
CA ARG A 63 -14.24 -8.58 4.23
C ARG A 63 -14.24 -7.97 2.82
N PRO A 64 -13.84 -6.69 2.69
CA PRO A 64 -13.64 -6.07 1.39
C PRO A 64 -12.52 -6.75 0.60
N PHE A 65 -12.64 -6.66 -0.71
CA PHE A 65 -11.66 -7.13 -1.69
C PHE A 65 -10.99 -5.92 -2.37
N ASN A 66 -9.67 -5.91 -2.39
CA ASN A 66 -8.87 -4.98 -3.19
C ASN A 66 -8.16 -5.78 -4.28
N ASP A 67 -8.54 -5.56 -5.52
CA ASP A 67 -8.07 -6.38 -6.64
C ASP A 67 -6.58 -6.17 -6.97
N LEU A 68 -6.13 -4.91 -6.94
CA LEU A 68 -4.77 -4.52 -7.33
C LEU A 68 -4.26 -3.41 -6.43
N THR A 69 -3.37 -3.72 -5.51
CA THR A 69 -2.68 -2.67 -4.76
C THR A 69 -1.61 -2.01 -5.63
N GLY A 70 -1.45 -0.70 -5.52
CA GLY A 70 -0.34 0.03 -6.11
C GLY A 70 -0.56 0.62 -7.49
N SER A 71 -1.42 0.06 -8.32
CA SER A 71 -1.53 0.47 -9.72
C SER A 71 -2.31 1.77 -9.94
N GLY A 72 -3.21 2.14 -9.03
CA GLY A 72 -4.21 3.19 -9.28
C GLY A 72 -5.22 2.83 -10.39
N PHE A 73 -5.14 1.61 -10.92
CA PHE A 73 -6.06 1.01 -11.89
C PHE A 73 -6.74 -0.21 -11.27
N HIS A 74 -8.05 -0.34 -11.47
CA HIS A 74 -8.85 -1.41 -10.89
C HIS A 74 -9.86 -1.97 -11.90
N PHE A 75 -10.13 -3.27 -11.82
CA PHE A 75 -11.17 -3.96 -12.59
C PHE A 75 -12.45 -4.11 -11.76
N LEU A 76 -12.33 -4.60 -10.53
CA LEU A 76 -13.44 -4.90 -9.65
C LEU A 76 -12.98 -4.88 -8.20
N THR A 77 -13.19 -3.78 -7.51
CA THR A 77 -12.66 -3.57 -6.15
C THR A 77 -13.70 -2.97 -5.20
N ASP A 78 -13.68 -3.39 -3.94
CA ASP A 78 -14.47 -2.76 -2.87
C ASP A 78 -13.73 -1.57 -2.25
N ILE A 79 -12.41 -1.51 -2.42
CA ILE A 79 -11.54 -0.45 -1.90
C ILE A 79 -10.68 0.08 -3.04
N TRP A 80 -10.75 1.39 -3.30
CA TRP A 80 -9.85 2.03 -4.23
C TRP A 80 -8.48 2.25 -3.60
N SER A 81 -7.42 1.84 -4.25
CA SER A 81 -6.06 2.00 -3.72
C SER A 81 -5.08 2.55 -4.73
N ILE A 82 -4.11 3.32 -4.24
CA ILE A 82 -2.93 3.73 -5.00
C ILE A 82 -1.68 3.50 -4.17
N SER A 83 -0.54 3.33 -4.82
CA SER A 83 0.79 3.46 -4.20
C SER A 83 1.53 4.61 -4.84
N THR A 84 2.22 5.41 -4.03
CA THR A 84 2.98 6.56 -4.53
C THR A 84 4.17 6.88 -3.64
N TYR A 85 5.35 6.93 -4.24
CA TYR A 85 6.60 7.27 -3.60
C TYR A 85 7.08 8.68 -3.97
N GLU A 86 6.16 9.53 -4.46
CA GLU A 86 6.46 10.92 -4.80
C GLU A 86 7.05 11.66 -3.59
N PRO A 87 8.28 12.13 -3.68
CA PRO A 87 8.96 12.76 -2.57
C PRO A 87 8.52 14.20 -2.29
N ASP A 88 8.04 14.94 -3.27
CA ASP A 88 7.53 16.29 -3.09
C ASP A 88 6.10 16.25 -2.53
N ALA A 89 5.87 16.85 -1.37
CA ALA A 89 4.59 16.81 -0.69
C ALA A 89 3.45 17.48 -1.49
N THR A 90 3.75 18.46 -2.34
CA THR A 90 2.75 19.13 -3.18
C THR A 90 2.32 18.21 -4.32
N ARG A 91 3.28 17.60 -5.02
CA ARG A 91 3.00 16.62 -6.08
C ARG A 91 2.36 15.37 -5.50
N PHE A 92 2.80 14.92 -4.33
CA PHE A 92 2.17 13.84 -3.58
C PHE A 92 0.69 14.15 -3.32
N ALA A 93 0.38 15.32 -2.77
CA ALA A 93 -1.01 15.75 -2.54
C ALA A 93 -1.86 15.77 -3.84
N LEU A 94 -1.27 16.14 -4.97
CA LEU A 94 -1.95 16.13 -6.26
C LEU A 94 -2.25 14.73 -6.79
N SER A 95 -1.46 13.72 -6.41
CA SER A 95 -1.70 12.32 -6.76
C SER A 95 -2.79 11.66 -5.91
N LEU A 96 -3.15 12.23 -4.76
CA LEU A 96 -4.15 11.67 -3.83
C LEU A 96 -5.59 11.86 -4.31
N LYS A 97 -5.90 11.34 -5.48
CA LYS A 97 -7.24 11.35 -6.06
C LYS A 97 -7.47 10.13 -6.93
N PRO A 98 -8.67 9.54 -6.90
CA PRO A 98 -8.99 8.46 -7.82
C PRO A 98 -9.12 9.00 -9.25
N ASP A 99 -8.77 8.18 -10.23
CA ASP A 99 -9.12 8.46 -11.62
C ASP A 99 -10.60 8.12 -11.84
N LYS A 100 -11.45 9.16 -11.84
CA LYS A 100 -12.90 9.03 -11.99
C LYS A 100 -13.34 8.55 -13.37
N ASN A 101 -12.44 8.51 -14.36
CA ASN A 101 -12.72 8.00 -15.70
C ASN A 101 -12.64 6.48 -15.76
N GLN A 102 -12.13 5.82 -14.76
CA GLN A 102 -12.12 4.36 -14.70
C GLN A 102 -13.51 3.81 -14.39
N ALA A 103 -13.94 2.83 -15.20
CA ALA A 103 -15.25 2.20 -15.08
C ALA A 103 -15.51 1.53 -13.71
N ALA A 104 -14.46 1.08 -13.05
CA ALA A 104 -14.54 0.44 -11.73
C ALA A 104 -14.73 1.45 -10.57
N TYR A 105 -14.59 2.77 -10.82
CA TYR A 105 -14.74 3.76 -9.75
C TYR A 105 -16.23 4.03 -9.44
N ALA A 106 -16.63 3.69 -8.24
CA ALA A 106 -18.00 3.85 -7.73
C ALA A 106 -18.03 4.51 -6.34
N ASN A 107 -17.13 5.46 -6.10
CA ASN A 107 -16.94 6.15 -4.79
C ASN A 107 -16.62 5.20 -3.63
N GLN A 108 -15.87 4.15 -3.90
CA GLN A 108 -15.35 3.26 -2.86
C GLN A 108 -14.46 4.02 -1.87
N PRO A 109 -14.28 3.51 -0.63
CA PRO A 109 -13.26 4.00 0.26
C PRO A 109 -11.90 4.06 -0.45
N PHE A 110 -11.19 5.18 -0.30
CA PHE A 110 -9.91 5.39 -0.97
C PHE A 110 -8.77 5.30 0.03
N ILE A 111 -7.83 4.40 -0.23
CA ILE A 111 -6.65 4.20 0.62
C ILE A 111 -5.35 4.42 -0.16
N ILE A 112 -4.28 4.73 0.57
CA ILE A 112 -2.93 4.70 0.04
C ILE A 112 -2.31 3.38 0.49
N GLY A 113 -2.13 2.46 -0.46
CA GLY A 113 -1.59 1.13 -0.19
C GLY A 113 -0.12 1.16 0.19
N GLU A 114 0.64 2.07 -0.41
CA GLU A 114 2.06 2.26 -0.11
C GLU A 114 2.47 3.72 -0.31
N PHE A 115 3.26 4.25 0.63
CA PHE A 115 3.93 5.53 0.49
C PHE A 115 5.13 5.63 1.43
N GLY A 116 5.96 6.64 1.23
CA GLY A 116 7.16 6.86 2.02
C GLY A 116 8.37 6.18 1.42
N GLY A 117 8.64 4.95 1.77
CA GLY A 117 9.77 4.19 1.23
C GLY A 117 11.15 4.83 1.48
N ILE A 118 11.27 5.62 2.55
CA ILE A 118 12.42 6.48 2.81
C ILE A 118 13.55 5.67 3.45
N VAL A 119 14.71 5.64 2.81
CA VAL A 119 15.90 4.98 3.36
C VAL A 119 16.51 5.85 4.44
N TRP A 120 16.78 5.25 5.59
CA TRP A 120 17.64 5.81 6.62
C TRP A 120 19.02 5.21 6.53
N GLU A 121 19.98 6.00 6.08
CA GLU A 121 21.37 5.59 5.96
C GLU A 121 22.17 6.07 7.17
N THR A 122 22.68 5.12 7.95
CA THR A 122 23.74 5.37 8.93
C THR A 122 25.09 5.05 8.29
N SER A 123 26.17 5.68 8.77
CA SER A 123 27.54 5.52 8.24
C SER A 123 28.07 4.07 8.16
N ARG A 124 27.28 3.10 8.59
CA ARG A 124 27.62 1.66 8.60
C ARG A 124 26.99 0.85 7.45
N THR A 125 26.16 1.46 6.60
CA THR A 125 25.38 0.74 5.59
C THR A 125 25.66 1.23 4.18
N LYS A 126 26.95 1.17 3.75
CA LYS A 126 27.37 1.70 2.44
C LYS A 126 27.23 0.73 1.27
N GLU A 127 26.72 -0.47 1.45
CA GLU A 127 26.67 -1.47 0.39
C GLU A 127 25.21 -1.72 -0.04
N ASP A 128 24.91 -1.42 -1.30
CA ASP A 128 23.70 -1.82 -2.07
C ASP A 128 22.33 -1.64 -1.38
N THR A 129 22.21 -0.65 -0.51
CA THR A 129 20.93 -0.35 0.12
C THR A 129 20.05 0.48 -0.79
N TRP A 130 18.76 0.17 -0.83
CA TRP A 130 17.80 0.89 -1.65
C TRP A 130 16.47 1.11 -0.93
N GLY A 131 15.67 1.99 -1.50
CA GLY A 131 14.28 2.28 -1.13
C GLY A 131 13.66 3.21 -2.15
N HIS A 132 12.37 3.39 -2.10
CA HIS A 132 11.60 4.09 -3.12
C HIS A 132 11.56 5.61 -2.93
N GLY A 133 11.64 6.10 -1.68
CA GLY A 133 11.40 7.50 -1.31
C GLY A 133 12.65 8.37 -1.13
N GLY A 134 13.81 7.88 -1.60
CA GLY A 134 15.11 8.55 -1.43
C GLY A 134 15.79 8.24 -0.11
N THR A 135 17.03 8.71 0.05
CA THR A 135 17.90 8.39 1.18
C THR A 135 18.15 9.62 2.04
N PHE A 136 18.08 9.46 3.35
CA PHE A 136 18.34 10.50 4.35
C PHE A 136 19.43 10.07 5.32
N THR A 137 20.29 11.04 5.65
CA THR A 137 21.35 10.92 6.68
C THR A 137 21.12 11.86 7.86
N ASN A 138 20.11 12.74 7.75
CA ASN A 138 19.68 13.64 8.81
C ASN A 138 18.29 13.24 9.27
N GLU A 139 18.17 12.89 10.54
CA GLU A 139 16.94 12.37 11.13
C GLU A 139 15.81 13.42 11.13
N ASP A 140 16.12 14.68 11.43
CA ASP A 140 15.12 15.74 11.43
C ASP A 140 14.55 16.00 10.04
N ALA A 141 15.40 15.97 9.01
CA ALA A 141 14.96 16.09 7.62
C ALA A 141 14.08 14.92 7.18
N LEU A 142 14.39 13.70 7.65
CA LEU A 142 13.57 12.51 7.42
C LEU A 142 12.19 12.67 8.06
N PHE A 143 12.14 13.05 9.33
CA PHE A 143 10.88 13.28 10.06
C PHE A 143 10.06 14.41 9.44
N GLU A 144 10.69 15.51 9.05
CA GLU A 144 10.01 16.60 8.35
C GLU A 144 9.35 16.11 7.04
N ARG A 145 10.03 15.24 6.31
CA ARG A 145 9.48 14.62 5.10
C ARG A 145 8.27 13.76 5.42
N ILE A 146 8.37 12.83 6.37
CA ILE A 146 7.25 11.97 6.78
C ILE A 146 6.07 12.83 7.23
N GLU A 147 6.31 13.84 8.04
CA GLU A 147 5.27 14.74 8.55
C GLU A 147 4.56 15.50 7.42
N LYS A 148 5.28 16.00 6.42
CA LYS A 148 4.69 16.67 5.25
C LYS A 148 3.80 15.73 4.44
N LEU A 149 4.22 14.48 4.23
CA LEU A 149 3.42 13.49 3.53
C LEU A 149 2.14 13.12 4.32
N ILE A 150 2.26 12.88 5.63
CA ILE A 150 1.10 12.60 6.50
C ILE A 150 0.14 13.79 6.53
N ASN A 151 0.63 15.01 6.62
CA ASN A 151 -0.20 16.22 6.59
C ASN A 151 -0.95 16.34 5.23
N ALA A 152 -0.30 16.01 4.11
CA ALA A 152 -0.96 15.98 2.80
C ALA A 152 -2.09 14.95 2.75
N ILE A 153 -1.86 13.74 3.27
CA ILE A 153 -2.89 12.69 3.38
C ILE A 153 -4.09 13.19 4.17
N GLN A 154 -3.84 13.71 5.37
CA GLN A 154 -4.89 14.17 6.27
C GLN A 154 -5.67 15.37 5.73
N SER A 155 -5.01 16.24 4.98
CA SER A 155 -5.63 17.41 4.36
C SER A 155 -6.45 17.08 3.11
N SER A 156 -6.28 15.89 2.52
CA SER A 156 -6.99 15.47 1.30
C SER A 156 -8.51 15.41 1.49
N GLY A 157 -8.98 15.01 2.67
CA GLY A 157 -10.40 14.86 3.02
C GLY A 157 -11.12 13.71 2.29
N ILE A 158 -10.39 12.86 1.56
CA ILE A 158 -10.95 11.72 0.82
C ILE A 158 -10.25 10.40 1.14
N ILE A 159 -9.07 10.44 1.73
CA ILE A 159 -8.30 9.24 2.10
C ILE A 159 -8.89 8.62 3.37
N SER A 160 -9.31 7.37 3.28
CA SER A 160 -9.90 6.60 4.37
C SER A 160 -8.86 5.83 5.19
N GLY A 161 -7.68 5.60 4.64
CA GLY A 161 -6.60 4.89 5.30
C GLY A 161 -5.30 4.95 4.50
N PHE A 162 -4.21 4.60 5.14
CA PHE A 162 -2.89 4.56 4.50
C PHE A 162 -1.98 3.52 5.14
N CYS A 163 -1.01 3.05 4.37
CA CYS A 163 0.04 2.16 4.82
C CYS A 163 1.41 2.73 4.45
N TYR A 164 2.26 2.94 5.46
CA TYR A 164 3.63 3.40 5.25
C TYR A 164 4.53 2.23 4.86
N THR A 165 5.34 2.41 3.84
CA THR A 165 6.36 1.46 3.41
C THR A 165 7.70 1.84 4.00
N GLN A 166 8.22 1.06 4.99
CA GLN A 166 7.59 -0.16 5.47
C GLN A 166 7.81 -0.36 6.98
N PHE A 167 7.29 -1.45 7.53
CA PHE A 167 7.41 -1.72 8.96
C PHE A 167 8.86 -2.03 9.37
N SER A 168 9.51 -2.97 8.69
CA SER A 168 10.92 -3.33 8.96
C SER A 168 11.71 -3.45 7.68
N ASP A 169 13.02 -3.27 7.78
CA ASP A 169 13.95 -3.56 6.69
C ASP A 169 13.83 -5.00 6.21
N ILE A 170 14.01 -5.21 4.91
CA ILE A 170 14.05 -6.53 4.26
C ILE A 170 15.29 -6.58 3.38
N GLU A 171 16.26 -7.43 3.75
CA GLU A 171 17.51 -7.58 3.03
C GLU A 171 18.19 -6.21 2.75
N GLN A 172 18.34 -5.83 1.48
CA GLN A 172 18.93 -4.56 1.04
C GLN A 172 17.93 -3.39 1.04
N GLU A 173 16.65 -3.66 1.16
CA GLU A 173 15.62 -2.63 1.24
C GLU A 173 15.58 -2.04 2.66
N LYS A 174 16.13 -0.82 2.83
CA LYS A 174 16.39 -0.20 4.14
C LYS A 174 15.45 0.95 4.50
N ASN A 175 14.22 0.89 4.02
CA ASN A 175 13.19 1.90 4.26
C ASN A 175 12.22 1.56 5.42
N GLY A 176 12.55 0.53 6.22
CA GLY A 176 11.77 0.17 7.41
C GLY A 176 11.86 1.20 8.53
N ILE A 177 10.83 1.27 9.36
CA ILE A 177 10.83 2.00 10.66
C ILE A 177 11.64 1.21 11.70
N TYR A 178 11.66 -0.09 11.54
CA TYR A 178 12.48 -1.02 12.32
C TYR A 178 13.59 -1.62 11.46
N THR A 179 14.66 -2.09 12.10
CA THR A 179 15.67 -2.90 11.44
C THR A 179 15.11 -4.26 11.03
N TYR A 180 15.88 -5.04 10.26
CA TYR A 180 15.54 -6.44 9.94
C TYR A 180 15.25 -7.27 11.21
N ASP A 181 16.05 -7.07 12.27
CA ASP A 181 15.90 -7.73 13.57
C ASP A 181 14.86 -7.08 14.49
N ARG A 182 13.97 -6.25 13.93
CA ARG A 182 12.86 -5.59 14.64
C ARG A 182 13.30 -4.63 15.75
N GLN A 183 14.51 -4.08 15.68
CA GLN A 183 14.94 -3.01 16.58
C GLN A 183 14.45 -1.66 16.04
N PRO A 184 13.95 -0.74 16.89
CA PRO A 184 13.58 0.60 16.46
C PRO A 184 14.77 1.34 15.84
N LYS A 185 14.57 1.95 14.69
CA LYS A 185 15.59 2.80 14.02
C LYS A 185 15.52 4.26 14.51
N PHE A 186 14.39 4.64 15.09
CA PHE A 186 14.05 6.01 15.45
C PHE A 186 13.41 6.10 16.84
N ASP A 187 13.22 7.33 17.32
CA ASP A 187 12.32 7.59 18.45
C ASP A 187 10.88 7.24 18.07
N MET A 188 10.38 6.16 18.65
CA MET A 188 9.05 5.61 18.32
C MET A 188 7.91 6.50 18.83
N GLU A 189 8.12 7.33 19.87
CA GLU A 189 7.09 8.30 20.30
C GLU A 189 6.97 9.43 19.29
N ARG A 190 8.07 9.86 18.67
CA ARG A 190 8.05 10.82 17.57
C ARG A 190 7.32 10.27 16.36
N ILE A 191 7.62 9.03 15.94
CA ILE A 191 6.88 8.32 14.88
C ILE A 191 5.39 8.29 15.21
N ARG A 192 5.06 7.80 16.40
CA ARG A 192 3.67 7.69 16.85
C ARG A 192 2.92 9.02 16.83
N SER A 193 3.56 10.10 17.24
CA SER A 193 2.95 11.43 17.26
C SER A 193 2.57 11.92 15.87
N ILE A 194 3.39 11.59 14.86
CA ILE A 194 3.13 11.96 13.46
C ILE A 194 1.97 11.13 12.88
N PHE A 195 2.02 9.81 13.05
CA PHE A 195 1.03 8.90 12.47
C PHE A 195 -0.35 8.97 13.15
N LYS A 196 -0.41 9.36 14.42
CA LYS A 196 -1.67 9.52 15.17
C LYS A 196 -2.36 10.87 15.02
N LYS A 197 -1.84 11.79 14.24
CA LYS A 197 -2.52 13.06 13.97
C LYS A 197 -3.93 12.79 13.44
N ILE A 198 -4.91 13.41 14.04
CA ILE A 198 -6.31 13.33 13.60
C ILE A 198 -6.49 14.26 12.40
N PRO A 199 -7.18 13.83 11.33
CA PRO A 199 -7.47 14.69 10.19
C PRO A 199 -8.15 15.99 10.64
N SER A 200 -7.68 17.11 10.12
CA SER A 200 -8.24 18.44 10.43
C SER A 200 -9.64 18.68 9.85
N LYS A 201 -10.07 17.80 8.95
CA LYS A 201 -11.39 17.83 8.30
C LYS A 201 -12.02 16.44 8.31
N PRO A 202 -13.36 16.34 8.54
CA PRO A 202 -14.04 15.06 8.38
C PRO A 202 -13.95 14.60 6.93
N ILE A 203 -13.84 13.28 6.74
CA ILE A 203 -13.88 12.65 5.41
C ILE A 203 -15.21 13.01 4.77
N LYS A 204 -15.18 13.61 3.59
CA LYS A 204 -16.39 13.91 2.83
C LYS A 204 -17.02 12.58 2.37
N LYS A 205 -18.25 12.36 2.77
CA LYS A 205 -19.07 11.23 2.28
C LYS A 205 -19.44 11.40 0.81
#